data_c361855c46783849f416a5b12ca3a9c7
#
_entry.id   c361855c46783849f416a5b12ca3a9c7
#
_cell.length_a   1.000
_cell.length_b   1.000
_cell.length_c   1.000
_cell.angle_alpha   90.00
_cell.angle_beta   90.00
_cell.angle_gamma   90.00
#
_symmetry.space_group_name_H-M   'P 1'
#
loop_
_entity.id
_entity.type
_entity.pdbx_description
1 polymer ?
#
loop_
_entity_poly.entity_id
_entity_poly.type
_entity_poly.pdbx_seq_one_letter_code
_entity_poly.pdbx_strand_id
1 'polypeptide(L)'
;MLEIRPICENCGKDLPNESTEAMICTFECTFCKDCVEEILHNVCPNCGGGLEKRPIRPKEKLEKFPAKTEKYYKPVNVCNM
;
A
#
# COMPACT_ATOMS: atom_id res chain seq x y z
N MET A 1 10.62 11.05 -2.38
CA MET A 1 10.29 10.07 -3.41
C MET A 1 9.33 9.05 -2.86
N LEU A 2 8.37 8.62 -3.67
CA LEU A 2 7.39 7.63 -3.28
C LEU A 2 8.04 6.31 -2.85
N GLU A 3 7.65 5.80 -1.69
CA GLU A 3 8.09 4.48 -1.25
C GLU A 3 7.22 3.41 -1.90
N ILE A 4 7.86 2.46 -2.55
CA ILE A 4 7.14 1.31 -3.09
C ILE A 4 7.21 0.20 -2.04
N ARG A 5 6.21 0.13 -1.19
CA ARG A 5 6.18 -0.86 -0.11
C ARG A 5 5.73 -2.21 -0.63
N PRO A 6 6.37 -3.30 -0.19
CA PRO A 6 6.19 -4.60 -0.83
C PRO A 6 4.92 -5.37 -0.46
N ILE A 7 4.23 -4.99 0.59
CA ILE A 7 3.04 -5.74 1.02
C ILE A 7 1.90 -4.81 1.44
N CYS A 8 0.70 -5.37 1.45
CA CYS A 8 -0.45 -4.70 2.05
C CYS A 8 -0.25 -4.64 3.57
N GLU A 9 -0.38 -3.47 4.15
CA GLU A 9 -0.15 -3.31 5.58
C GLU A 9 -1.22 -3.97 6.43
N ASN A 10 -2.36 -4.27 5.86
CA ASN A 10 -3.46 -4.92 6.59
C ASN A 10 -3.44 -6.44 6.50
N CYS A 11 -3.35 -6.99 5.29
CA CYS A 11 -3.47 -8.45 5.10
C CYS A 11 -2.16 -9.15 4.72
N GLY A 12 -1.11 -8.39 4.43
CA GLY A 12 0.18 -8.98 4.07
C GLY A 12 0.31 -9.47 2.64
N LYS A 13 -0.69 -9.19 1.79
CA LYS A 13 -0.63 -9.60 0.41
C LYS A 13 0.54 -8.93 -0.30
N ASP A 14 1.27 -9.69 -1.13
CA ASP A 14 2.37 -9.13 -1.89
C ASP A 14 1.89 -8.09 -2.89
N LEU A 15 2.52 -6.93 -2.84
CA LEU A 15 2.20 -5.82 -3.73
C LEU A 15 3.48 -5.32 -4.39
N PRO A 16 4.01 -6.07 -5.35
CA PRO A 16 5.22 -5.64 -6.05
C PRO A 16 4.98 -4.35 -6.84
N ASN A 17 6.05 -3.74 -7.30
CA ASN A 17 5.94 -2.47 -8.02
C ASN A 17 4.90 -2.51 -9.16
N GLU A 18 4.81 -3.61 -9.87
CA GLU A 18 3.92 -3.76 -11.02
C GLU A 18 2.47 -4.07 -10.63
N SER A 19 2.19 -4.22 -9.36
CA SER A 19 0.84 -4.56 -8.92
C SER A 19 -0.16 -3.47 -9.28
N THR A 20 -1.29 -3.87 -9.84
CA THR A 20 -2.39 -2.95 -10.13
C THR A 20 -3.36 -2.85 -8.96
N GLU A 21 -3.12 -3.61 -7.91
CA GLU A 21 -3.99 -3.65 -6.73
C GLU A 21 -3.51 -2.79 -5.57
N ALA A 22 -2.30 -2.22 -5.69
CA ALA A 22 -1.75 -1.41 -4.61
C ALA A 22 -2.41 -0.03 -4.57
N MET A 23 -2.85 0.35 -3.39
CA MET A 23 -3.44 1.67 -3.14
C MET A 23 -2.64 2.36 -2.06
N ILE A 24 -2.49 3.66 -2.16
CA ILE A 24 -1.70 4.43 -1.20
C ILE A 24 -2.44 5.67 -0.72
N CYS A 25 -2.10 6.12 0.48
CA CYS A 25 -2.53 7.40 0.99
C CYS A 25 -1.43 8.45 0.77
N THR A 26 -1.64 9.66 1.26
CA THR A 26 -0.64 10.72 1.07
C THR A 26 0.63 10.51 1.88
N PHE A 27 0.59 9.64 2.89
CA PHE A 27 1.76 9.26 3.66
C PHE A 27 2.33 7.92 3.21
N GLU A 28 1.92 7.45 2.02
CA GLU A 28 2.44 6.24 1.40
C GLU A 28 2.10 4.94 2.11
N CYS A 29 1.14 4.96 3.03
CA CYS A 29 0.60 3.73 3.60
C CYS A 29 -0.01 2.92 2.48
N THR A 30 0.35 1.65 2.37
CA THR A 30 0.02 0.81 1.22
C THR A 30 -0.93 -0.31 1.61
N PHE A 31 -2.00 -0.44 0.85
CA PHE A 31 -3.01 -1.46 1.08
C PHE A 31 -3.46 -2.06 -0.25
N CYS A 32 -3.91 -3.30 -0.23
CA CYS A 32 -4.43 -3.90 -1.46
C CYS A 32 -5.86 -3.41 -1.70
N LYS A 33 -6.26 -3.47 -2.96
CA LYS A 33 -7.57 -2.99 -3.37
C LYS A 33 -8.71 -3.63 -2.58
N ASP A 34 -8.61 -4.93 -2.30
CA ASP A 34 -9.65 -5.63 -1.57
C ASP A 34 -9.80 -5.09 -0.16
N CYS A 35 -8.69 -4.86 0.54
CA CYS A 35 -8.76 -4.27 1.88
C CYS A 35 -9.33 -2.87 1.83
N VAL A 36 -8.95 -2.08 0.83
CA VAL A 36 -9.45 -0.71 0.70
C VAL A 36 -10.97 -0.70 0.51
N GLU A 37 -11.48 -1.61 -0.31
CA GLU A 37 -12.92 -1.63 -0.60
C GLU A 37 -13.75 -2.28 0.51
N GLU A 38 -13.26 -3.36 1.09
CA GLU A 38 -14.07 -4.16 1.99
C GLU A 38 -13.88 -3.85 3.47
N ILE A 39 -12.72 -3.36 3.84
CA ILE A 39 -12.39 -3.13 5.24
C ILE A 39 -12.21 -1.65 5.55
N LEU A 40 -11.43 -0.97 4.73
CA LEU A 40 -11.05 0.42 4.99
C LEU A 40 -12.03 1.44 4.43
N HIS A 41 -12.86 1.04 3.51
CA HIS A 41 -13.84 1.93 2.86
C HIS A 41 -13.20 3.21 2.33
N ASN A 42 -12.04 3.04 1.69
CA ASN A 42 -11.26 4.11 1.08
C ASN A 42 -10.75 5.15 2.08
N VAL A 43 -10.60 4.78 3.33
CA VAL A 43 -10.04 5.66 4.36
C VAL A 43 -8.80 5.02 4.95
N CYS A 44 -7.68 5.75 4.91
CA CYS A 44 -6.44 5.24 5.50
C CYS A 44 -6.57 5.19 7.03
N PRO A 45 -6.34 4.03 7.66
CA PRO A 45 -6.48 3.92 9.11
C PRO A 45 -5.41 4.68 9.89
N ASN A 46 -4.33 5.06 9.22
CA ASN A 46 -3.23 5.76 9.88
C ASN A 46 -3.35 7.28 9.80
N CYS A 47 -3.75 7.79 8.64
CA CYS A 47 -3.81 9.25 8.46
C CYS A 47 -5.22 9.78 8.23
N GLY A 48 -6.19 8.93 7.99
CA GLY A 48 -7.57 9.35 7.78
C GLY A 48 -7.86 9.87 6.38
N GLY A 49 -6.86 9.91 5.50
CA GLY A 49 -7.06 10.41 4.14
C GLY A 49 -7.56 9.34 3.19
N GLY A 50 -7.84 9.74 1.96
CA GLY A 50 -8.29 8.82 0.92
C GLY A 50 -7.15 7.97 0.38
N LEU A 51 -7.52 6.92 -0.34
CA LEU A 51 -6.56 6.00 -0.95
C LEU A 51 -6.76 5.99 -2.46
N GLU A 52 -5.64 6.03 -3.18
CA GLU A 52 -5.63 6.04 -4.63
C GLU A 52 -4.68 4.98 -5.16
N LYS A 53 -4.86 4.59 -6.42
CA LYS A 53 -3.99 3.61 -7.04
C LYS A 53 -2.54 4.08 -7.03
N ARG A 54 -1.63 3.19 -6.62
CA ARG A 54 -0.21 3.49 -6.59
C ARG A 54 0.36 3.49 -8.01
N PRO A 55 1.08 4.55 -8.41
CA PRO A 55 1.74 4.55 -9.73
C PRO A 55 2.82 3.49 -9.79
N ILE A 56 3.03 2.97 -10.99
CA ILE A 56 4.05 1.95 -11.24
C ILE A 56 5.33 2.65 -11.64
N ARG A 57 6.43 2.35 -10.94
CA ARG A 57 7.72 2.94 -11.26
C ARG A 57 8.30 2.28 -12.50
N PRO A 58 8.80 3.05 -13.49
CA PRO A 58 9.41 2.46 -14.69
C PRO A 58 10.60 1.57 -14.34
N LYS A 59 10.77 0.50 -15.12
CA LYS A 59 11.84 -0.48 -14.87
C LYS A 59 13.22 0.16 -14.80
N GLU A 60 13.52 1.08 -15.72
CA GLU A 60 14.83 1.72 -15.73
C GLU A 60 15.09 2.55 -14.49
N LYS A 61 14.04 2.98 -13.81
CA LYS A 61 14.20 3.75 -12.57
C LYS A 61 14.40 2.85 -11.36
N LEU A 62 13.93 1.60 -11.44
CA LEU A 62 14.10 0.67 -10.34
C LEU A 62 15.55 0.30 -10.09
N GLU A 63 16.40 0.42 -11.08
CA GLU A 63 17.83 0.12 -10.91
C GLU A 63 18.48 1.06 -9.90
N LYS A 64 18.13 2.33 -9.93
CA LYS A 64 18.67 3.34 -9.01
C LYS A 64 17.77 3.55 -7.80
N PHE A 65 16.48 3.37 -7.98
CA PHE A 65 15.48 3.65 -6.94
C PHE A 65 14.59 2.42 -6.76
N PRO A 66 15.13 1.35 -6.17
CA PRO A 66 14.37 0.11 -6.03
C PRO A 66 13.22 0.23 -5.03
N ALA A 67 12.29 -0.71 -5.14
CA ALA A 67 11.21 -0.79 -4.17
C ALA A 67 11.78 -1.08 -2.78
N LYS A 68 11.05 -0.70 -1.75
CA LYS A 68 11.46 -1.00 -0.37
C LYS A 68 11.42 -2.49 -0.13
N THR A 69 12.31 -2.96 0.73
CA THR A 69 12.31 -4.36 1.16
C THR A 69 11.70 -4.51 2.54
N GLU A 70 11.57 -3.42 3.27
CA GLU A 70 10.94 -3.43 4.59
C GLU A 70 9.45 -3.69 4.47
N LYS A 71 8.94 -4.56 5.33
CA LYS A 71 7.53 -4.92 5.32
C LYS A 71 6.83 -4.23 6.49
N TYR A 72 5.98 -3.28 6.17
CA TYR A 72 5.20 -2.56 7.18
C TYR A 72 3.87 -3.29 7.34
N TYR A 73 3.80 -4.16 8.32
CA TYR A 73 2.61 -4.96 8.54
C TYR A 73 1.90 -4.52 9.82
N LYS A 74 0.81 -3.82 9.65
CA LYS A 74 -0.01 -3.33 10.76
C LYS A 74 -1.47 -3.63 10.45
N PRO A 75 -1.92 -4.85 10.70
CA PRO A 75 -3.30 -5.22 10.38
C PRO A 75 -4.29 -4.33 11.12
N VAL A 76 -5.28 -3.87 10.37
CA VAL A 76 -6.41 -3.18 10.96
C VAL A 76 -7.40 -4.26 11.33
N ASN A 77 -7.36 -4.67 12.55
CA ASN A 77 -8.20 -5.77 12.98
C ASN A 77 -9.59 -5.28 13.27
N VAL A 78 -10.53 -5.72 12.47
CA VAL A 78 -11.92 -5.32 12.65
C VAL A 78 -12.47 -5.73 14.01
N CYS A 79 -11.86 -6.72 14.62
CA CYS A 79 -12.28 -7.12 15.95
C CYS A 79 -11.97 -6.07 17.00
N ASN A 80 -11.18 -5.09 16.64
CA ASN A 80 -10.85 -4.00 17.53
C ASN A 80 -11.97 -2.98 17.65
N MET A 81 -12.89 -3.10 16.78
CA MET A 81 -14.00 -2.14 16.72
C MET A 81 -14.95 -2.33 17.85
#